data_27cfc4f3e46e98fbc3728c84c647b051
#
_entry.id   27cfc4f3e46e98fbc3728c84c647b051
#
_cell.length_a   1.000
_cell.length_b   1.000
_cell.length_c   1.000
_cell.angle_alpha   90.00
_cell.angle_beta   90.00
_cell.angle_gamma   90.00
#
_symmetry.space_group_name_H-M   'P 1'
#
loop_
_entity.id
_entity.type
_entity.pdbx_description
1 polymer ?
#
loop_
_entity_poly.entity_id
_entity_poly.type
_entity_poly.pdbx_seq_one_letter_code
_entity_poly.pdbx_strand_id
1 'polypeptide(L)'
;MEGVAKEVGLTINDTIDERQDFVKSAQGAARLINRVCIPHTRAICEKYNLSYNESDIWFRLLVMHVYHAGARNVARVIRKINPKEGGVQLIQEVWKTKSRRFGNASQNYSQITIASLLEFEELIQTQGIICPPKEEMIP
;
A
#
# COMPACT_ATOMS: atom_id res chain seq x y z
N MET A 1 10.34 -11.73 3.16
CA MET A 1 11.28 -10.75 2.58
C MET A 1 12.08 -10.11 3.71
N GLU A 2 13.17 -10.75 4.05
CA GLU A 2 14.02 -10.34 5.18
C GLU A 2 14.67 -8.97 4.98
N GLY A 3 15.18 -8.69 3.77
CA GLY A 3 15.81 -7.40 3.46
C GLY A 3 14.90 -6.20 3.73
N VAL A 4 13.66 -6.25 3.25
CA VAL A 4 12.69 -5.16 3.47
C VAL A 4 12.36 -5.00 4.95
N ALA A 5 12.25 -6.10 5.70
CA ALA A 5 11.97 -6.03 7.12
C ALA A 5 13.12 -5.34 7.90
N LYS A 6 14.37 -5.65 7.54
CA LYS A 6 15.55 -4.98 8.11
C LYS A 6 15.61 -3.48 7.74
N GLU A 7 15.26 -3.12 6.50
CA GLU A 7 15.19 -1.73 6.05
C GLU A 7 14.19 -0.88 6.85
N VAL A 8 13.10 -1.49 7.32
CA VAL A 8 12.11 -0.81 8.15
C VAL A 8 12.36 -0.96 9.66
N GLY A 9 13.53 -1.47 10.04
CA GLY A 9 14.00 -1.53 11.43
C GLY A 9 13.43 -2.69 12.23
N LEU A 10 13.07 -3.81 11.57
CA LEU A 10 12.72 -5.04 12.27
C LEU A 10 13.96 -5.91 12.47
N THR A 11 14.08 -6.49 13.67
CA THR A 11 15.12 -7.44 14.01
C THR A 11 14.75 -8.84 13.49
N ILE A 12 15.67 -9.44 12.74
CA ILE A 12 15.55 -10.83 12.27
C ILE A 12 16.91 -11.51 12.44
N ASN A 13 16.96 -12.51 13.29
CA ASN A 13 18.11 -13.38 13.51
C ASN A 13 17.62 -14.78 13.90
N ASP A 14 18.53 -15.68 14.28
CA ASP A 14 18.23 -17.09 14.56
C ASP A 14 17.28 -17.28 15.76
N THR A 15 17.18 -16.29 16.65
CA THR A 15 16.36 -16.35 17.89
C THR A 15 15.16 -15.43 17.88
N ILE A 16 15.18 -14.35 17.07
CA ILE A 16 14.15 -13.32 17.04
C ILE A 16 13.72 -13.08 15.60
N ASP A 17 12.41 -13.16 15.38
CA ASP A 17 11.77 -12.73 14.12
C ASP A 17 10.61 -11.79 14.42
N GLU A 18 10.89 -10.48 14.44
CA GLU A 18 9.91 -9.45 14.76
C GLU A 18 8.80 -9.30 13.70
N ARG A 19 8.89 -10.00 12.57
CA ARG A 19 7.78 -10.09 11.60
C ARG A 19 6.59 -10.88 12.17
N GLN A 20 6.83 -11.74 13.17
CA GLN A 20 5.80 -12.53 13.86
C GLN A 20 5.14 -11.76 15.00
N ASP A 21 5.75 -10.66 15.45
CA ASP A 21 5.15 -9.75 16.42
C ASP A 21 4.16 -8.81 15.70
N PHE A 22 2.90 -8.86 16.11
CA PHE A 22 1.82 -8.09 15.46
C PHE A 22 2.11 -6.58 15.49
N VAL A 23 2.49 -6.05 16.65
CA VAL A 23 2.72 -4.59 16.81
C VAL A 23 3.93 -4.14 16.01
N LYS A 24 5.05 -4.87 16.12
CA LYS A 24 6.28 -4.53 15.40
C LYS A 24 6.12 -4.67 13.90
N SER A 25 5.45 -5.72 13.44
CA SER A 25 5.19 -5.92 12.01
C SER A 25 4.27 -4.83 11.44
N ALA A 26 3.24 -4.39 12.19
CA ALA A 26 2.38 -3.28 11.79
C ALA A 26 3.15 -1.95 11.72
N GLN A 27 4.01 -1.66 12.71
CA GLN A 27 4.89 -0.49 12.69
C GLN A 27 5.88 -0.54 11.49
N GLY A 28 6.45 -1.71 11.22
CA GLY A 28 7.31 -1.93 10.06
C GLY A 28 6.57 -1.66 8.74
N ALA A 29 5.34 -2.15 8.61
CA ALA A 29 4.49 -1.89 7.45
C ALA A 29 4.17 -0.40 7.29
N ALA A 30 3.83 0.29 8.37
CA ALA A 30 3.58 1.74 8.36
C ALA A 30 4.84 2.53 7.91
N ARG A 31 6.03 2.17 8.42
CA ARG A 31 7.29 2.78 7.98
C ARG A 31 7.56 2.53 6.50
N LEU A 32 7.31 1.33 5.99
CA LEU A 32 7.45 0.99 4.57
C LEU A 32 6.52 1.82 3.70
N ILE A 33 5.26 1.93 4.09
CA ILE A 33 4.26 2.73 3.38
C ILE A 33 4.72 4.19 3.32
N ASN A 34 5.08 4.79 4.46
CA ASN A 34 5.43 6.20 4.55
C ASN A 34 6.75 6.53 3.84
N ARG A 35 7.79 5.70 4.01
CA ARG A 35 9.15 6.03 3.52
C ARG A 35 9.42 5.55 2.10
N VAL A 36 8.67 4.56 1.62
CA VAL A 36 8.92 3.94 0.32
C VAL A 36 7.71 4.02 -0.60
N CYS A 37 6.54 3.53 -0.15
CA CYS A 37 5.41 3.36 -1.06
C CYS A 37 4.81 4.70 -1.50
N ILE A 38 4.57 5.62 -0.56
CA ILE A 38 4.04 6.96 -0.87
C ILE A 38 4.98 7.73 -1.80
N PRO A 39 6.30 7.88 -1.52
CA PRO A 39 7.23 8.56 -2.42
C PRO A 39 7.26 7.96 -3.84
N HIS A 40 7.26 6.65 -3.95
CA HIS A 40 7.20 6.01 -5.26
C HIS A 40 5.89 6.24 -6.01
N THR A 41 4.76 6.29 -5.29
CA THR A 41 3.46 6.60 -5.89
C THR A 41 3.41 8.04 -6.38
N ARG A 42 3.93 9.01 -5.60
CA ARG A 42 4.10 10.42 -6.02
C ARG A 42 4.91 10.50 -7.32
N ALA A 43 6.08 9.86 -7.35
CA ALA A 43 6.93 9.85 -8.54
C ALA A 43 6.23 9.23 -9.78
N ILE A 44 5.36 8.24 -9.59
CA ILE A 44 4.53 7.71 -10.67
C ILE A 44 3.53 8.76 -11.14
N CYS A 45 2.80 9.42 -10.23
CA CYS A 45 1.82 10.45 -10.57
C CYS A 45 2.49 11.63 -11.31
N GLU A 46 3.60 12.13 -10.80
CA GLU A 46 4.38 13.22 -11.42
C GLU A 46 4.85 12.85 -12.82
N LYS A 47 5.37 11.64 -13.02
CA LYS A 47 5.85 11.17 -14.31
C LYS A 47 4.78 11.18 -15.40
N TYR A 48 3.52 10.97 -15.03
CA TYR A 48 2.39 10.93 -15.98
C TYR A 48 1.51 12.19 -15.89
N ASN A 49 1.96 13.23 -15.17
CA ASN A 49 1.23 14.48 -14.95
C ASN A 49 -0.19 14.24 -14.41
N LEU A 50 -0.36 13.25 -13.52
CA LEU A 50 -1.63 12.95 -12.88
C LEU A 50 -1.85 13.91 -11.71
N SER A 51 -2.96 14.64 -11.73
CA SER A 51 -3.40 15.41 -10.56
C SER A 51 -3.88 14.46 -9.46
N TYR A 52 -3.43 14.66 -8.21
CA TYR A 52 -3.80 13.82 -7.07
C TYR A 52 -3.84 14.60 -5.77
N ASN A 53 -4.65 14.11 -4.85
CA ASN A 53 -4.55 14.40 -3.42
C ASN A 53 -4.24 13.08 -2.71
N GLU A 54 -3.35 13.10 -1.72
CA GLU A 54 -2.97 11.88 -0.98
C GLU A 54 -4.11 11.31 -0.13
N SER A 55 -5.13 12.10 0.15
CA SER A 55 -6.37 11.64 0.78
C SER A 55 -7.33 10.93 -0.18
N ASP A 56 -7.12 11.04 -1.49
CA ASP A 56 -7.96 10.38 -2.47
C ASP A 56 -7.85 8.85 -2.35
N ILE A 57 -9.00 8.18 -2.38
CA ILE A 57 -9.04 6.72 -2.25
C ILE A 57 -8.21 6.03 -3.34
N TRP A 58 -8.25 6.52 -4.58
CA TRP A 58 -7.51 5.93 -5.68
C TRP A 58 -5.99 6.03 -5.50
N PHE A 59 -5.50 7.18 -4.96
CA PHE A 59 -4.08 7.34 -4.66
C PHE A 59 -3.63 6.34 -3.58
N ARG A 60 -4.42 6.22 -2.50
CA ARG A 60 -4.16 5.27 -1.41
C ARG A 60 -4.17 3.82 -1.92
N LEU A 61 -5.10 3.46 -2.80
CA LEU A 61 -5.12 2.14 -3.42
C LEU A 61 -3.89 1.89 -4.31
N LEU A 62 -3.41 2.91 -5.02
CA LEU A 62 -2.17 2.81 -5.79
C LEU A 62 -0.95 2.61 -4.87
N VAL A 63 -0.90 3.31 -3.72
CA VAL A 63 0.11 3.08 -2.66
C VAL A 63 0.07 1.62 -2.17
N MET A 64 -1.12 1.06 -1.96
CA MET A 64 -1.27 -0.33 -1.54
C MET A 64 -0.82 -1.33 -2.62
N HIS A 65 -1.02 -1.02 -3.89
CA HIS A 65 -0.42 -1.81 -4.98
C HIS A 65 1.12 -1.75 -4.95
N VAL A 66 1.71 -0.57 -4.65
CA VAL A 66 3.17 -0.43 -4.50
C VAL A 66 3.67 -1.23 -3.30
N TYR A 67 2.94 -1.20 -2.18
CA TYR A 67 3.25 -1.98 -0.98
C TYR A 67 3.29 -3.49 -1.26
N HIS A 68 2.27 -4.01 -1.96
CA HIS A 68 2.14 -5.45 -2.23
C HIS A 68 3.07 -5.94 -3.34
N ALA A 69 3.08 -5.25 -4.47
CA ALA A 69 3.76 -5.72 -5.69
C ALA A 69 5.17 -5.12 -5.88
N GLY A 70 5.49 -4.06 -5.13
CA GLY A 70 6.70 -3.27 -5.28
C GLY A 70 6.63 -2.24 -6.41
N ALA A 71 7.27 -1.10 -6.19
CA ALA A 71 7.24 0.08 -7.07
C ALA A 71 7.58 -0.24 -8.54
N ARG A 72 8.59 -1.09 -8.78
CA ARG A 72 9.02 -1.46 -10.14
C ARG A 72 7.93 -2.19 -10.94
N ASN A 73 7.17 -3.06 -10.28
CA ASN A 73 6.10 -3.82 -10.95
C ASN A 73 4.90 -2.92 -11.23
N VAL A 74 4.51 -2.08 -10.28
CA VAL A 74 3.44 -1.09 -10.46
C VAL A 74 3.81 -0.09 -11.57
N ALA A 75 5.02 0.46 -11.56
CA ALA A 75 5.48 1.36 -12.63
C ALA A 75 5.43 0.73 -14.03
N ARG A 76 5.65 -0.59 -14.16
CA ARG A 76 5.50 -1.30 -15.44
C ARG A 76 4.02 -1.38 -15.87
N VAL A 77 3.12 -1.64 -14.94
CA VAL A 77 1.67 -1.66 -15.20
C VAL A 77 1.20 -0.29 -15.65
N ILE A 78 1.53 0.76 -14.89
CA ILE A 78 1.16 2.14 -15.22
C ILE A 78 1.74 2.55 -16.59
N ARG A 79 2.97 2.17 -16.90
CA ARG A 79 3.55 2.41 -18.22
C ARG A 79 2.77 1.71 -19.36
N LYS A 80 2.24 0.51 -19.09
CA LYS A 80 1.43 -0.24 -20.06
C LYS A 80 0.06 0.41 -20.26
N ILE A 81 -0.53 0.92 -19.20
CA ILE A 81 -1.81 1.64 -19.22
C ILE A 81 -1.64 3.00 -19.90
N ASN A 82 -0.53 3.70 -19.63
CA ASN A 82 -0.25 5.07 -20.11
C ASN A 82 -1.39 6.04 -19.78
N PRO A 83 -1.75 6.20 -18.50
CA PRO A 83 -2.92 6.96 -18.07
C PRO A 83 -2.78 8.43 -18.41
N LYS A 84 -3.91 9.09 -18.68
CA LYS A 84 -4.01 10.55 -18.92
C LYS A 84 -4.52 11.29 -17.69
N GLU A 85 -5.19 10.59 -16.79
CA GLU A 85 -5.75 11.13 -15.55
C GLU A 85 -5.69 10.10 -14.43
N GLY A 86 -5.75 10.57 -13.19
CA GLY A 86 -5.89 9.75 -12.00
C GLY A 86 -7.35 9.33 -11.78
N GLY A 87 -7.62 8.72 -10.63
CA GLY A 87 -8.99 8.38 -10.24
C GLY A 87 -9.27 6.88 -10.17
N VAL A 88 -10.50 6.56 -9.82
CA VAL A 88 -10.96 5.17 -9.66
C VAL A 88 -10.83 4.37 -10.95
N GLN A 89 -11.01 5.01 -12.10
CA GLN A 89 -10.84 4.36 -13.40
C GLN A 89 -9.43 3.83 -13.61
N LEU A 90 -8.40 4.58 -13.20
CA LEU A 90 -7.02 4.10 -13.23
C LEU A 90 -6.83 2.83 -12.38
N ILE A 91 -7.45 2.76 -11.21
CA ILE A 91 -7.38 1.56 -10.36
C ILE A 91 -8.08 0.37 -11.03
N GLN A 92 -9.20 0.59 -11.73
CA GLN A 92 -9.87 -0.45 -12.51
C GLN A 92 -8.98 -0.95 -13.67
N GLU A 93 -8.24 -0.07 -14.32
CA GLU A 93 -7.28 -0.46 -15.37
C GLU A 93 -6.09 -1.22 -14.80
N VAL A 94 -5.57 -0.83 -13.63
CA VAL A 94 -4.54 -1.57 -12.90
C VAL A 94 -5.03 -2.99 -12.59
N TRP A 95 -6.27 -3.13 -12.13
CA TRP A 95 -6.89 -4.43 -11.88
C TRP A 95 -6.95 -5.31 -13.13
N LYS A 96 -7.31 -4.77 -14.29
CA LYS A 96 -7.42 -5.50 -15.56
C LYS A 96 -6.07 -5.79 -16.21
N THR A 97 -5.01 -5.07 -15.82
CA THR A 97 -3.72 -5.12 -16.54
C THR A 97 -2.76 -6.10 -15.89
N LYS A 98 -2.42 -7.16 -16.62
CA LYS A 98 -1.40 -8.13 -16.23
C LYS A 98 -0.02 -7.74 -16.80
N SER A 99 1.04 -7.87 -15.99
CA SER A 99 2.42 -7.60 -16.41
C SER A 99 3.44 -8.41 -15.62
N ARG A 100 4.12 -9.35 -16.26
CA ARG A 100 5.16 -10.19 -15.63
C ARG A 100 4.75 -10.72 -14.25
N ARG A 101 5.39 -10.22 -13.17
CA ARG A 101 5.11 -10.60 -11.78
C ARG A 101 3.90 -9.89 -11.18
N PHE A 102 3.30 -8.94 -11.90
CA PHE A 102 2.04 -8.33 -11.53
C PHE A 102 0.90 -9.15 -12.15
N GLY A 103 0.50 -10.17 -11.45
CA GLY A 103 -0.56 -11.10 -11.84
C GLY A 103 -1.73 -11.05 -10.87
N ASN A 104 -2.54 -12.11 -10.85
CA ASN A 104 -3.83 -12.19 -10.18
C ASN A 104 -3.84 -11.63 -8.74
N ALA A 105 -2.95 -12.08 -7.87
CA ALA A 105 -2.88 -11.59 -6.48
C ALA A 105 -2.59 -10.07 -6.42
N SER A 106 -1.67 -9.57 -7.26
CA SER A 106 -1.33 -8.15 -7.30
C SER A 106 -2.43 -7.31 -7.94
N GLN A 107 -3.15 -7.85 -8.92
CA GLN A 107 -4.26 -7.17 -9.57
C GLN A 107 -5.44 -6.99 -8.60
N ASN A 108 -5.76 -8.00 -7.82
CA ASN A 108 -6.88 -8.00 -6.87
C ASN A 108 -6.60 -7.27 -5.55
N TYR A 109 -5.39 -6.72 -5.37
CA TYR A 109 -5.01 -6.19 -4.06
C TYR A 109 -5.80 -4.95 -3.64
N SER A 110 -6.24 -4.11 -4.59
CA SER A 110 -7.14 -2.99 -4.28
C SER A 110 -8.50 -3.44 -3.75
N GLN A 111 -9.08 -4.51 -4.31
CA GLN A 111 -10.34 -5.07 -3.84
C GLN A 111 -10.21 -5.68 -2.44
N ILE A 112 -9.11 -6.41 -2.21
CA ILE A 112 -8.78 -6.96 -0.88
C ILE A 112 -8.62 -5.83 0.14
N THR A 113 -7.93 -4.74 -0.23
CA THR A 113 -7.74 -3.57 0.64
C THR A 113 -9.07 -2.91 1.00
N ILE A 114 -9.97 -2.72 0.02
CA ILE A 114 -11.30 -2.14 0.28
C ILE A 114 -12.13 -3.06 1.17
N ALA A 115 -12.17 -4.36 0.87
CA ALA A 115 -12.89 -5.32 1.68
C ALA A 115 -12.39 -5.33 3.13
N SER A 116 -11.06 -5.35 3.33
CA SER A 116 -10.47 -5.28 4.68
C SER A 116 -10.80 -3.98 5.40
N LEU A 117 -10.88 -2.86 4.68
CA LEU A 117 -11.27 -1.58 5.29
C LEU A 117 -12.71 -1.61 5.79
N LEU A 118 -13.64 -2.16 5.00
CA LEU A 118 -15.05 -2.27 5.37
C LEU A 118 -15.25 -3.19 6.57
N GLU A 119 -14.58 -4.34 6.59
CA GLU A 119 -14.59 -5.27 7.73
C GLU A 119 -14.04 -4.62 9.00
N PHE A 120 -12.96 -3.84 8.89
CA PHE A 120 -12.37 -3.14 10.01
C PHE A 120 -13.29 -2.03 10.54
N GLU A 121 -13.97 -1.31 9.65
CA GLU A 121 -14.91 -0.26 10.02
C GLU A 121 -16.11 -0.83 10.78
N GLU A 122 -16.64 -1.97 10.34
CA GLU A 122 -17.71 -2.69 11.05
C GLU A 122 -17.24 -3.17 12.44
N LEU A 123 -16.04 -3.73 12.54
CA LEU A 123 -15.46 -4.15 13.83
C LEU A 123 -15.29 -2.98 14.79
N ILE A 124 -14.81 -1.82 14.33
CA ILE A 124 -14.66 -0.62 15.16
C ILE A 124 -16.03 -0.15 15.68
N GLN A 125 -17.04 -0.10 14.81
CA GLN A 125 -18.38 0.32 15.18
C GLN A 125 -19.07 -0.65 16.15
N THR A 126 -18.92 -1.94 15.95
CA THR A 126 -19.58 -2.97 16.76
C THR A 126 -18.90 -3.23 18.10
N GLN A 127 -17.58 -3.13 18.16
CA GLN A 127 -16.78 -3.44 19.37
C GLN A 127 -16.37 -2.20 20.16
N GLY A 128 -16.73 -1.00 19.71
CA GLY A 128 -16.38 0.24 20.39
C GLY A 128 -14.87 0.51 20.48
N ILE A 129 -14.10 0.01 19.51
CA ILE A 129 -12.67 0.25 19.45
C ILE A 129 -12.44 1.72 19.08
N ILE A 130 -11.96 2.51 20.04
CA ILE A 130 -11.62 3.91 19.83
C ILE A 130 -10.22 3.96 19.23
N CYS A 131 -10.10 4.41 17.97
CA CYS A 131 -8.81 4.76 17.41
C CYS A 131 -8.25 5.99 18.14
N PRO A 132 -7.02 5.96 18.67
CA PRO A 132 -6.39 7.14 19.24
C PRO A 132 -6.28 8.26 18.18
N PRO A 133 -6.36 9.54 18.58
CA PRO A 133 -6.20 10.66 17.68
C PRO A 133 -4.85 10.60 16.97
N LYS A 134 -4.82 11.07 15.71
CA LYS A 134 -3.64 10.98 14.83
C LYS A 134 -2.36 11.59 15.40
N GLU A 135 -2.47 12.51 16.35
CA GLU A 135 -1.35 13.20 16.99
C GLU A 135 -0.53 12.29 17.93
N GLU A 136 -1.11 11.20 18.41
CA GLU A 136 -0.42 10.25 19.31
C GLU A 136 0.23 9.07 18.60
N MET A 137 0.08 8.94 17.27
CA MET A 137 0.55 7.78 16.51
C MET A 137 1.90 7.95 15.82
N ILE A 138 2.59 9.09 15.97
CA ILE A 138 3.88 9.33 15.31
C ILE A 138 4.93 9.68 16.37
N PRO A 139 5.82 8.75 16.74
CA PRO A 139 7.11 9.08 17.30
C PRO A 139 8.08 9.49 16.23
#